data_2ae176176392d453a2d6e8ded6a64319
#
_entry.id   2ae176176392d453a2d6e8ded6a64319
#
_cell.length_a   1.000
_cell.length_b   1.000
_cell.length_c   1.000
_cell.angle_alpha   90.00
_cell.angle_beta   90.00
_cell.angle_gamma   90.00
#
_symmetry.space_group_name_H-M   'P 1'
#
loop_
_entity.id
_entity.type
_entity.pdbx_description
1 polymer ?
#
loop_
_entity_poly.entity_id
_entity_poly.type
_entity_poly.pdbx_seq_one_letter_code
_entity_poly.pdbx_strand_id
1 'polypeptide(L)'
;MEYTYSGFENRISAEHLQKGETVKVIGIGNSMTPILKSKQPVICTPVIKDTILNKRDIVLCKVKGHYYLHLIHAIRNGESFLIGNNHGHMNGWISKNKIYGKVAEIL
;
A
#
# COMPACT_ATOMS: atom_id res chain seq x y z
N MET A 1 12.59 12.35 -3.38
CA MET A 1 11.40 12.67 -2.57
C MET A 1 11.74 12.53 -1.11
N GLU A 2 11.37 13.52 -0.31
CA GLU A 2 11.61 13.48 1.13
C GLU A 2 10.57 12.63 1.85
N TYR A 3 10.97 12.04 2.97
CA TYR A 3 10.07 11.23 3.79
C TYR A 3 10.41 11.43 5.27
N THR A 4 9.41 11.28 6.14
CA THR A 4 9.54 11.55 7.57
C THR A 4 9.83 10.32 8.40
N TYR A 5 9.60 9.13 7.85
CA TYR A 5 9.79 7.86 8.56
C TYR A 5 10.25 6.79 7.58
N SER A 6 11.09 5.89 8.06
CA SER A 6 11.54 4.72 7.30
C SER A 6 11.50 3.49 8.20
N GLY A 7 10.85 2.42 7.76
CA GLY A 7 10.78 1.22 8.57
C GLY A 7 10.15 0.03 7.89
N PHE A 8 10.17 -1.08 8.63
CA PHE A 8 9.70 -2.40 8.18
C PHE A 8 8.27 -2.70 8.63
N GLU A 9 7.77 -2.04 9.68
CA GLU A 9 6.46 -2.34 10.23
C GLU A 9 5.37 -1.56 9.52
N ASN A 10 4.54 -2.27 8.77
CA ASN A 10 3.45 -1.66 8.01
C ASN A 10 2.46 -0.89 8.90
N ARG A 11 2.20 -1.39 10.10
CA ARG A 11 1.30 -0.70 11.05
C ARG A 11 1.82 0.69 11.40
N ILE A 12 3.12 0.80 11.71
CA ILE A 12 3.72 2.08 12.08
C ILE A 12 3.76 3.01 10.86
N SER A 13 4.13 2.48 9.71
CA SER A 13 4.09 3.25 8.45
C SER A 13 2.70 3.79 8.17
N ALA A 14 1.65 2.97 8.38
CA ALA A 14 0.26 3.40 8.21
C ALA A 14 -0.11 4.54 9.16
N GLU A 15 0.35 4.50 10.40
CA GLU A 15 0.10 5.56 11.38
C GLU A 15 0.70 6.89 10.91
N HIS A 16 1.93 6.87 10.39
CA HIS A 16 2.56 8.06 9.83
C HIS A 16 1.81 8.59 8.60
N LEU A 17 1.40 7.69 7.71
CA LEU A 17 0.62 8.06 6.53
C LEU A 17 -0.71 8.71 6.90
N GLN A 18 -1.38 8.21 7.95
CA GLN A 18 -2.64 8.79 8.45
C GLN A 18 -2.46 10.20 9.02
N LYS A 19 -1.26 10.54 9.44
CA LYS A 19 -0.92 11.90 9.88
C LYS A 19 -0.56 12.82 8.71
N GLY A 20 -0.61 12.33 7.48
CA GLY A 20 -0.27 13.10 6.28
C GLY A 20 1.21 13.09 5.93
N GLU A 21 1.97 12.17 6.51
CA GLU A 21 3.41 12.09 6.29
C GLU A 21 3.75 11.12 5.17
N THR A 22 4.76 11.45 4.38
CA THR A 22 5.33 10.55 3.37
C THR A 22 6.33 9.63 4.06
N VAL A 23 6.30 8.34 3.75
CA VAL A 23 7.12 7.35 4.44
C VAL A 23 7.89 6.47 3.44
N LYS A 24 9.03 5.96 3.89
CA LYS A 24 9.78 4.92 3.18
C LYS A 24 9.43 3.59 3.82
N VAL A 25 8.86 2.68 3.05
CA VAL A 25 8.43 1.37 3.50
C VAL A 25 9.36 0.31 2.93
N ILE A 26 9.76 -0.63 3.79
CA ILE A 26 10.63 -1.74 3.40
C ILE A 26 9.89 -3.04 3.72
N GLY A 27 9.35 -3.68 2.69
CA GLY A 27 8.64 -4.94 2.87
C GLY A 27 9.57 -6.15 2.87
N ILE A 28 9.14 -7.22 3.52
CA ILE A 28 9.86 -8.48 3.57
C ILE A 28 8.99 -9.56 2.94
N GLY A 29 9.60 -10.45 2.15
CA GLY A 29 8.90 -11.54 1.50
C GLY A 29 8.78 -11.34 0.00
N ASN A 30 8.21 -12.33 -0.67
CA ASN A 30 8.17 -12.39 -2.13
C ASN A 30 6.77 -12.22 -2.73
N SER A 31 5.80 -11.76 -1.93
CA SER A 31 4.40 -11.63 -2.36
C SER A 31 4.21 -10.68 -3.55
N MET A 32 5.15 -9.77 -3.76
CA MET A 32 5.07 -8.76 -4.81
C MET A 32 6.11 -8.92 -5.91
N THR A 33 6.87 -10.02 -5.90
CA THR A 33 7.86 -10.26 -6.97
C THR A 33 7.15 -10.50 -8.30
N PRO A 34 7.74 -10.15 -9.43
CA PRO A 34 9.02 -9.43 -9.58
C PRO A 34 8.90 -7.91 -9.49
N ILE A 35 7.71 -7.35 -9.22
CA ILE A 35 7.51 -5.89 -9.12
C ILE A 35 8.33 -5.33 -7.97
N LEU A 36 8.24 -5.96 -6.79
CA LEU A 36 9.02 -5.62 -5.61
C LEU A 36 9.74 -6.86 -5.12
N LYS A 37 11.04 -6.73 -4.92
CA LYS A 37 11.84 -7.78 -4.27
C LYS A 37 11.75 -7.61 -2.75
N SER A 38 12.03 -8.68 -2.01
CA SER A 38 12.16 -8.59 -0.56
C SER A 38 13.19 -7.53 -0.18
N LYS A 39 12.85 -6.69 0.81
CA LYS A 39 13.67 -5.58 1.31
C LYS A 39 13.88 -4.44 0.33
N GLN A 40 13.17 -4.43 -0.79
CA GLN A 40 13.24 -3.30 -1.72
C GLN A 40 12.43 -2.14 -1.16
N PRO A 41 13.06 -0.98 -0.92
CA PRO A 41 12.35 0.15 -0.35
C PRO A 41 11.46 0.85 -1.38
N VAL A 42 10.34 1.37 -0.90
CA VAL A 42 9.42 2.17 -1.70
C VAL A 42 9.05 3.43 -0.93
N ILE A 43 8.73 4.49 -1.65
CA ILE A 43 8.18 5.71 -1.06
C ILE A 43 6.67 5.67 -1.20
N CYS A 44 5.97 5.77 -0.07
CA CYS A 44 4.52 5.86 -0.02
C CYS A 44 4.08 7.26 0.35
N THR A 45 3.13 7.79 -0.40
CA THR A 45 2.48 9.06 -0.09
C THR A 45 1.11 8.80 0.52
N PRO A 46 0.63 9.70 1.40
CA PRO A 46 -0.68 9.54 2.03
C PRO A 46 -1.82 9.43 1.01
N VAL A 47 -2.77 8.57 1.29
CA VAL A 47 -4.03 8.49 0.55
C VAL A 47 -5.05 9.32 1.31
N ILE A 48 -5.54 10.37 0.65
CA ILE A 48 -6.56 11.26 1.18
C ILE A 48 -7.82 11.11 0.33
N LYS A 49 -8.89 11.81 0.70
CA LYS A 49 -10.17 11.72 0.02
C LYS A 49 -10.06 11.91 -1.50
N ASP A 50 -9.24 12.86 -1.93
CA ASP A 50 -9.10 13.22 -3.35
C ASP A 50 -8.03 12.42 -4.11
N THR A 51 -7.32 11.52 -3.43
CA THR A 51 -6.32 10.69 -4.09
C THR A 51 -6.98 9.75 -5.10
N ILE A 52 -6.47 9.75 -6.32
CA ILE A 52 -6.96 8.84 -7.37
C ILE A 52 -6.22 7.51 -7.24
N LEU A 53 -6.99 6.44 -7.12
CA LEU A 53 -6.46 5.07 -7.05
C LEU A 53 -6.87 4.31 -8.29
N ASN A 54 -5.92 3.60 -8.89
CA ASN A 54 -6.11 2.84 -10.12
C ASN A 54 -5.78 1.37 -9.91
N LYS A 55 -6.29 0.52 -10.79
CA LYS A 55 -5.86 -0.89 -10.86
C LYS A 55 -4.35 -0.93 -11.06
N ARG A 56 -3.72 -1.88 -10.43
CA ARG A 56 -2.27 -2.09 -10.44
C ARG A 56 -1.47 -1.15 -9.56
N ASP A 57 -2.11 -0.19 -8.90
CA ASP A 57 -1.42 0.61 -7.88
C ASP A 57 -1.00 -0.28 -6.72
N ILE A 58 0.19 -0.02 -6.20
CA ILE A 58 0.66 -0.69 -4.98
C ILE A 58 0.32 0.23 -3.82
N VAL A 59 -0.37 -0.32 -2.83
CA VAL A 59 -0.87 0.46 -1.69
C VAL A 59 -0.54 -0.21 -0.37
N LEU A 60 -0.36 0.61 0.66
CA LEU A 60 -0.28 0.15 2.03
C LEU A 60 -1.68 0.24 2.63
N CYS A 61 -2.23 -0.89 3.01
CA CYS A 61 -3.63 -1.01 3.39
C CYS A 61 -3.84 -2.03 4.50
N LYS A 62 -5.07 -2.08 5.01
CA LYS A 62 -5.47 -3.04 6.03
C LYS A 62 -6.65 -3.85 5.53
N VAL A 63 -6.52 -5.18 5.54
CA VAL A 63 -7.59 -6.11 5.14
C VAL A 63 -7.78 -7.13 6.24
N LYS A 64 -9.00 -7.24 6.76
CA LYS A 64 -9.34 -8.21 7.81
C LYS A 64 -8.40 -8.13 9.01
N GLY A 65 -8.01 -6.93 9.39
CA GLY A 65 -7.13 -6.70 10.53
C GLY A 65 -5.63 -6.83 10.27
N HIS A 66 -5.22 -7.14 9.05
CA HIS A 66 -3.82 -7.30 8.70
C HIS A 66 -3.36 -6.22 7.72
N TYR A 67 -2.14 -5.73 7.90
CA TYR A 67 -1.55 -4.72 7.02
C TYR A 67 -0.79 -5.36 5.89
N TYR A 68 -0.98 -4.85 4.68
CA TYR A 68 -0.31 -5.34 3.47
C TYR A 68 0.21 -4.19 2.62
N LEU A 69 1.32 -4.42 1.96
CA LEU A 69 1.79 -3.61 0.84
C LEU A 69 1.54 -4.44 -0.41
N HIS A 70 0.36 -4.30 -0.99
CA HIS A 70 -0.13 -5.15 -2.08
C HIS A 70 -0.77 -4.33 -3.20
N LEU A 71 -1.22 -5.04 -4.25
CA LEU A 71 -1.81 -4.45 -5.45
C LEU A 71 -3.32 -4.26 -5.31
N ILE A 72 -3.82 -3.22 -5.97
CA ILE A 72 -5.25 -3.10 -6.28
C ILE A 72 -5.50 -3.92 -7.54
N HIS A 73 -6.28 -4.99 -7.45
CA HIS A 73 -6.63 -5.87 -8.57
C HIS A 73 -7.91 -5.46 -9.29
N ALA A 74 -8.86 -4.88 -8.57
CA ALA A 74 -10.14 -4.45 -9.13
C ALA A 74 -10.71 -3.31 -8.31
N ILE A 75 -11.57 -2.52 -8.95
CA ILE A 75 -12.24 -1.39 -8.32
C ILE A 75 -13.73 -1.49 -8.66
N ARG A 76 -14.58 -1.34 -7.64
CA ARG A 76 -16.03 -1.37 -7.79
C ARG A 76 -16.61 -0.02 -7.41
N ASN A 77 -17.29 0.62 -8.35
CA ASN A 77 -17.97 1.92 -8.16
C ASN A 77 -17.05 3.03 -7.62
N GLY A 78 -15.74 2.92 -7.83
CA GLY A 78 -14.79 3.88 -7.30
C GLY A 78 -14.67 3.88 -5.77
N GLU A 79 -15.31 2.94 -5.08
CA GLU A 79 -15.43 2.94 -3.61
C GLU A 79 -14.85 1.71 -2.94
N SER A 80 -14.85 0.57 -3.63
CA SER A 80 -14.34 -0.70 -3.09
C SER A 80 -13.16 -1.17 -3.93
N PHE A 81 -12.16 -1.70 -3.24
CA PHE A 81 -10.88 -2.05 -3.86
C PHE A 81 -10.53 -3.50 -3.49
N LEU A 82 -10.28 -4.33 -4.49
CA LEU A 82 -9.85 -5.70 -4.27
C LEU A 82 -8.33 -5.73 -4.13
N ILE A 83 -7.87 -6.16 -2.98
CA ILE A 83 -6.44 -6.18 -2.64
C ILE A 83 -5.92 -7.61 -2.75
N GLY A 84 -4.74 -7.75 -3.33
CA GLY A 84 -4.06 -9.03 -3.43
C GLY A 84 -2.59 -8.88 -3.75
N ASN A 85 -1.88 -10.02 -3.71
CA ASN A 85 -0.47 -10.04 -4.04
C ASN A 85 -0.27 -10.12 -5.56
N ASN A 86 0.98 -10.23 -6.00
CA ASN A 86 1.30 -10.34 -7.44
C ASN A 86 1.32 -11.79 -7.94
N HIS A 87 0.84 -12.75 -7.14
CA HIS A 87 0.81 -14.17 -7.47
C HIS A 87 -0.59 -14.75 -7.48
N GLY A 88 -1.61 -13.88 -7.54
CA GLY A 88 -3.00 -14.32 -7.68
C GLY A 88 -3.74 -14.58 -6.37
N HIS A 89 -3.11 -14.36 -5.22
CA HIS A 89 -3.80 -14.48 -3.94
C HIS A 89 -4.52 -13.17 -3.60
N MET A 90 -5.85 -13.24 -3.43
CA MET A 90 -6.65 -12.08 -3.07
C MET A 90 -6.88 -12.05 -1.57
N ASN A 91 -6.62 -10.88 -0.96
CA ASN A 91 -6.84 -10.67 0.47
C ASN A 91 -8.30 -10.31 0.77
N GLY A 92 -8.93 -9.55 -0.10
CA GLY A 92 -10.33 -9.16 0.04
C GLY A 92 -10.61 -7.75 -0.45
N TRP A 93 -11.88 -7.37 -0.35
CA TRP A 93 -12.36 -6.04 -0.73
C TRP A 93 -12.32 -5.10 0.47
N ILE A 94 -11.86 -3.87 0.25
CA ILE A 94 -11.83 -2.84 1.29
C ILE A 94 -12.33 -1.51 0.74
N SER A 95 -12.74 -0.64 1.65
CA SER A 95 -13.08 0.74 1.31
C SER A 95 -11.82 1.60 1.30
N LYS A 96 -11.89 2.78 0.71
CA LYS A 96 -10.76 3.70 0.57
C LYS A 96 -10.15 4.08 1.92
N ASN A 97 -10.97 4.18 2.97
CA ASN A 97 -10.48 4.56 4.29
C ASN A 97 -9.55 3.52 4.94
N LYS A 98 -9.45 2.32 4.35
CA LYS A 98 -8.49 1.29 4.77
C LYS A 98 -7.23 1.28 3.92
N ILE A 99 -7.10 2.20 2.99
CA ILE A 99 -5.90 2.39 2.17
C ILE A 99 -5.19 3.64 2.68
N TYR A 100 -4.04 3.46 3.28
CA TYR A 100 -3.33 4.54 3.98
C TYR A 100 -2.31 5.24 3.11
N GLY A 101 -1.67 4.51 2.21
CA GLY A 101 -0.65 5.06 1.34
C GLY A 101 -0.62 4.43 -0.02
N LYS A 102 -0.08 5.17 -0.97
CA LYS A 102 0.10 4.74 -2.36
C LYS A 102 1.58 4.84 -2.68
N VAL A 103 2.15 3.81 -3.30
CA VAL A 103 3.54 3.83 -3.72
C VAL A 103 3.71 4.85 -4.84
N ALA A 104 4.54 5.84 -4.58
CA ALA A 104 4.87 6.89 -5.54
C ALA A 104 6.20 6.62 -6.24
N GLU A 105 7.10 5.88 -5.59
CA GLU A 105 8.43 5.62 -6.12
C GLU A 105 8.97 4.30 -5.59
N ILE A 106 9.59 3.52 -6.47
CA ILE A 106 10.31 2.29 -6.11
C ILE A 106 11.80 2.63 -6.17
N LEU A 107 12.48 2.46 -5.04
CA LEU A 107 13.89 2.86 -4.92
C LEU A 107 14.89 1.79 -5.39
#